data_f81af3cd07b31ef49d1f62ff514b34e5
#
_entry.id   f81af3cd07b31ef49d1f62ff514b34e5
#
_cell.length_a   1.000
_cell.length_b   1.000
_cell.length_c   1.000
_cell.angle_alpha   90.00
_cell.angle_beta   90.00
_cell.angle_gamma   90.00
#
_symmetry.space_group_name_H-M   'P 1'
#
loop_
_entity.id
_entity.type
_entity.pdbx_description
1 polymer ?
#
loop_
_entity_poly.entity_id
_entity_poly.type
_entity_poly.pdbx_seq_one_letter_code
_entity_poly.pdbx_strand_id
1 'polypeptide(L)'
;QSWQQRACSRARRWSGRIRQLPPRTRRPGFVATRVAPLRIRSLHELPADALLREQLSGQVHFHDTHQLRLDTRQLRSDSLQGLMCDLLQAFVDQPPGGVSGLMRLRNLMVKPLGLRTSHLGCPVSSLLDPSAAQRFAGRFPVLAQRSDADGQHVQIVLGADDKHLRFRSSVALRRVGTHEIELTMATRVSCRNGFGRVYMACIHHAHHHYVVPTMLRAAVGRVMQSDPVTSQAWPARPA
;
A
#
# COMPACT_ATOMS: atom_id res chain seq x y z
N GLN A 1 41.23 -25.01 -31.90
CA GLN A 1 40.74 -26.37 -31.55
C GLN A 1 39.84 -26.27 -30.32
N SER A 2 38.64 -26.74 -30.50
CA SER A 2 37.38 -26.42 -29.89
C SER A 2 37.19 -26.89 -28.45
N TRP A 3 36.48 -26.06 -27.71
CA TRP A 3 35.99 -26.27 -26.34
C TRP A 3 34.95 -27.39 -26.18
N GLN A 4 34.66 -28.18 -27.21
CA GLN A 4 33.59 -29.20 -27.23
C GLN A 4 34.02 -30.61 -26.81
N GLN A 5 35.26 -30.89 -26.46
CA GLN A 5 35.72 -32.24 -26.16
C GLN A 5 35.97 -32.54 -24.67
N ARG A 6 35.64 -31.70 -23.71
CA ARG A 6 35.84 -31.95 -22.27
C ARG A 6 34.58 -32.19 -21.45
N ALA A 7 33.43 -32.39 -22.07
CA ALA A 7 32.14 -32.58 -21.34
C ALA A 7 31.68 -34.04 -21.24
N CYS A 8 32.47 -35.02 -21.66
CA CYS A 8 31.95 -36.40 -21.82
C CYS A 8 32.60 -37.48 -20.91
N SER A 9 33.31 -37.15 -19.85
CA SER A 9 33.98 -38.16 -19.02
C SER A 9 33.67 -38.18 -17.52
N ARG A 10 32.59 -37.56 -17.06
CA ARG A 10 32.16 -37.59 -15.63
C ARG A 10 30.74 -38.15 -15.34
N ALA A 11 30.21 -38.92 -16.22
CA ALA A 11 28.89 -39.56 -16.04
C ALA A 11 29.04 -41.08 -15.83
N ARG A 12 29.79 -41.53 -14.84
CA ARG A 12 29.71 -42.91 -14.32
C ARG A 12 30.32 -42.97 -12.92
N ARG A 13 29.49 -42.87 -11.94
CA ARG A 13 29.54 -43.54 -10.62
C ARG A 13 28.66 -42.82 -9.59
N TRP A 14 27.39 -43.09 -9.66
CA TRP A 14 26.50 -42.95 -8.51
C TRP A 14 25.47 -44.06 -8.53
N SER A 15 25.91 -45.24 -8.14
CA SER A 15 25.06 -46.32 -7.70
C SER A 15 25.22 -46.42 -6.18
N GLY A 16 24.18 -46.21 -5.41
CA GLY A 16 24.24 -46.63 -4.03
C GLY A 16 23.57 -45.76 -3.02
N ARG A 17 22.43 -46.25 -2.57
CA ARG A 17 21.67 -45.96 -1.33
C ARG A 17 20.52 -44.97 -1.47
N ILE A 18 19.38 -45.53 -1.82
CA ILE A 18 18.09 -44.94 -1.47
C ILE A 18 18.00 -44.97 0.03
N ARG A 19 18.24 -43.81 0.70
CA ARG A 19 17.85 -43.62 2.09
C ARG A 19 16.34 -43.51 2.13
N GLN A 20 15.69 -44.49 2.75
CA GLN A 20 14.27 -44.44 3.08
C GLN A 20 14.05 -43.17 3.96
N LEU A 21 13.28 -42.22 3.40
CA LEU A 21 12.79 -41.07 4.14
C LEU A 21 11.84 -41.57 5.25
N PRO A 22 11.97 -41.06 6.49
CA PRO A 22 11.02 -41.40 7.54
C PRO A 22 9.59 -41.00 7.15
N PRO A 23 8.56 -41.72 7.62
CA PRO A 23 7.18 -41.42 7.29
C PRO A 23 6.88 -39.97 7.71
N ARG A 24 6.31 -39.22 6.76
CA ARG A 24 5.82 -37.86 7.01
C ARG A 24 4.82 -37.92 8.15
N THR A 25 5.22 -37.50 9.35
CA THR A 25 4.29 -37.23 10.44
C THR A 25 3.29 -36.20 9.93
N ARG A 26 2.01 -36.54 9.91
CA ARG A 26 0.91 -35.59 9.63
C ARG A 26 1.07 -34.44 10.61
N ARG A 27 1.42 -33.26 10.12
CA ARG A 27 1.33 -32.02 10.91
C ARG A 27 -0.12 -31.89 11.35
N PRO A 28 -0.39 -31.58 12.63
CA PRO A 28 -1.73 -31.31 13.11
C PRO A 28 -2.36 -30.25 12.21
N GLY A 29 -3.59 -30.52 11.76
CA GLY A 29 -4.29 -29.72 10.79
C GLY A 29 -4.28 -28.25 11.18
N PHE A 30 -3.69 -27.45 10.33
CA PHE A 30 -3.81 -25.99 10.38
C PHE A 30 -5.29 -25.68 10.14
N VAL A 31 -6.01 -25.37 11.21
CA VAL A 31 -7.38 -24.86 11.12
C VAL A 31 -7.25 -23.50 10.45
N ALA A 32 -7.47 -23.47 9.16
CA ALA A 32 -7.58 -22.22 8.41
C ALA A 32 -8.78 -21.44 9.00
N THR A 33 -8.49 -20.56 9.93
CA THR A 33 -9.48 -19.60 10.42
C THR A 33 -9.97 -18.82 9.19
N ARG A 34 -11.19 -19.06 8.76
CA ARG A 34 -11.80 -18.29 7.66
C ARG A 34 -11.83 -16.83 8.10
N VAL A 35 -10.89 -16.05 7.61
CA VAL A 35 -10.92 -14.60 7.75
C VAL A 35 -12.19 -14.12 7.04
N ALA A 36 -13.08 -13.49 7.79
CA ALA A 36 -14.31 -12.95 7.23
C ALA A 36 -13.95 -11.96 6.08
N PRO A 37 -14.72 -11.95 4.98
CA PRO A 37 -14.40 -11.09 3.86
C PRO A 37 -14.40 -9.62 4.31
N LEU A 38 -13.31 -8.92 4.06
CA LEU A 38 -13.14 -7.50 4.38
C LEU A 38 -14.24 -6.69 3.66
N ARG A 39 -15.17 -6.15 4.44
CA ARG A 39 -16.24 -5.28 3.94
C ARG A 39 -15.73 -3.86 3.84
N ILE A 40 -15.42 -3.41 2.63
CA ILE A 40 -15.08 -2.02 2.34
C ILE A 40 -16.37 -1.28 2.03
N ARG A 41 -16.61 -0.17 2.74
CA ARG A 41 -17.73 0.75 2.52
C ARG A 41 -17.23 1.99 1.82
N SER A 42 -17.92 2.46 0.81
CA SER A 42 -17.72 3.79 0.25
C SER A 42 -18.55 4.79 1.04
N LEU A 43 -17.94 5.91 1.41
CA LEU A 43 -18.63 7.02 2.09
C LEU A 43 -18.78 8.18 1.09
N HIS A 44 -19.94 8.82 1.12
CA HIS A 44 -20.19 10.01 0.29
C HIS A 44 -19.45 11.24 0.80
N GLU A 45 -19.22 11.29 2.12
CA GLU A 45 -18.56 12.43 2.76
C GLU A 45 -17.32 12.00 3.52
N LEU A 46 -16.39 12.94 3.61
CA LEU A 46 -15.20 12.81 4.43
C LEU A 46 -15.57 13.05 5.90
N PRO A 47 -15.08 12.25 6.85
CA PRO A 47 -15.29 12.51 8.28
C PRO A 47 -15.00 13.96 8.67
N ALA A 48 -15.76 14.52 9.61
CA ALA A 48 -15.67 15.93 9.98
C ALA A 48 -14.28 16.33 10.51
N ASP A 49 -13.63 15.41 11.22
CA ASP A 49 -12.32 15.55 11.84
C ASP A 49 -11.15 15.10 10.94
N ALA A 50 -11.43 14.82 9.67
CA ALA A 50 -10.39 14.37 8.75
C ALA A 50 -9.38 15.49 8.44
N LEU A 51 -8.11 15.23 8.74
CA LEU A 51 -6.97 16.13 8.47
C LEU A 51 -6.89 16.53 6.98
N LEU A 52 -7.39 15.68 6.09
CA LEU A 52 -7.45 15.93 4.66
C LEU A 52 -8.27 17.17 4.29
N ARG A 53 -9.26 17.58 5.11
CA ARG A 53 -10.06 18.80 4.89
C ARG A 53 -9.18 20.05 4.95
N GLU A 54 -8.19 20.05 5.85
CA GLU A 54 -7.27 21.17 6.05
C GLU A 54 -6.22 21.24 4.95
N GLN A 55 -5.80 20.08 4.43
CA GLN A 55 -4.70 19.99 3.46
C GLN A 55 -5.12 20.26 2.00
N LEU A 56 -6.39 20.24 1.70
CA LEU A 56 -6.95 20.66 0.42
C LEU A 56 -8.27 21.41 0.67
N SER A 57 -8.16 22.68 1.03
CA SER A 57 -9.26 23.63 1.08
C SER A 57 -9.49 24.25 -0.30
N GLY A 58 -10.70 24.60 -0.65
CA GLY A 58 -11.07 25.21 -1.93
C GLY A 58 -11.75 24.22 -2.87
N GLN A 59 -11.69 24.49 -4.17
CA GLN A 59 -12.45 23.69 -5.15
C GLN A 59 -11.89 22.27 -5.27
N VAL A 60 -12.66 21.30 -4.82
CA VAL A 60 -12.40 19.86 -5.00
C VAL A 60 -13.25 19.38 -6.16
N HIS A 61 -12.59 18.86 -7.21
CA HIS A 61 -13.28 18.38 -8.41
C HIS A 61 -13.63 16.90 -8.32
N PHE A 62 -12.79 16.12 -7.63
CA PHE A 62 -12.99 14.68 -7.43
C PHE A 62 -12.63 14.31 -6.00
N HIS A 63 -13.42 13.43 -5.42
CA HIS A 63 -13.14 12.85 -4.11
C HIS A 63 -13.65 11.42 -4.06
N ASP A 64 -13.01 10.62 -3.24
CA ASP A 64 -13.51 9.32 -2.81
C ASP A 64 -13.12 9.06 -1.35
N THR A 65 -13.92 8.24 -0.66
CA THR A 65 -13.64 7.84 0.70
C THR A 65 -14.07 6.39 0.88
N HIS A 66 -13.13 5.59 1.36
CA HIS A 66 -13.35 4.17 1.62
C HIS A 66 -13.03 3.88 3.09
N GLN A 67 -13.86 3.07 3.72
CA GLN A 67 -13.76 2.72 5.11
C GLN A 67 -13.92 1.22 5.30
N LEU A 68 -13.18 0.66 6.23
CA LEU A 68 -13.33 -0.72 6.66
C LEU A 68 -12.98 -0.86 8.15
N ARG A 69 -13.47 -1.92 8.77
CA ARG A 69 -13.19 -2.25 10.17
C ARG A 69 -12.28 -3.45 10.26
N LEU A 70 -11.35 -3.38 11.20
CA LEU A 70 -10.33 -4.37 11.48
C LEU A 70 -10.49 -4.87 12.92
N ASP A 71 -10.43 -6.17 13.10
CA ASP A 71 -10.36 -6.79 14.42
C ASP A 71 -8.91 -6.78 14.92
N THR A 72 -8.66 -6.09 16.03
CA THR A 72 -7.31 -5.96 16.61
C THR A 72 -6.69 -7.28 16.99
N ARG A 73 -7.48 -8.30 17.29
CA ARG A 73 -6.99 -9.65 17.63
C ARG A 73 -6.29 -10.34 16.45
N GLN A 74 -6.51 -9.86 15.25
CA GLN A 74 -5.90 -10.36 14.02
C GLN A 74 -4.70 -9.52 13.57
N LEU A 75 -4.41 -8.45 14.30
CA LEU A 75 -3.32 -7.53 14.01
C LEU A 75 -2.15 -7.80 14.94
N ARG A 76 -0.95 -7.50 14.47
CA ARG A 76 0.29 -7.69 15.25
C ARG A 76 0.70 -6.48 16.02
N SER A 77 0.36 -5.32 15.48
CA SER A 77 0.78 -4.06 16.06
C SER A 77 -0.13 -3.67 17.20
N ASP A 78 0.43 -3.50 18.39
CA ASP A 78 -0.32 -3.09 19.59
C ASP A 78 -0.68 -1.59 19.55
N SER A 79 -0.03 -0.80 18.69
CA SER A 79 -0.25 0.64 18.54
C SER A 79 -0.78 1.01 17.17
N LEU A 80 -1.62 2.06 17.10
CA LEU A 80 -2.10 2.59 15.82
C LEU A 80 -0.97 3.16 14.97
N GLN A 81 0.09 3.70 15.59
CA GLN A 81 1.26 4.21 14.86
C GLN A 81 2.03 3.06 14.20
N GLY A 82 2.25 1.96 14.92
CA GLY A 82 2.86 0.75 14.36
C GLY A 82 2.05 0.19 13.21
N LEU A 83 0.73 0.05 13.40
CA LEU A 83 -0.19 -0.40 12.34
C LEU A 83 -0.17 0.52 11.12
N MET A 84 -0.10 1.84 11.31
CA MET A 84 0.04 2.79 10.22
C MET A 84 1.35 2.59 9.43
N CYS A 85 2.46 2.36 10.13
CA CYS A 85 3.74 2.03 9.47
C CYS A 85 3.63 0.77 8.63
N ASP A 86 3.03 -0.29 9.17
CA ASP A 86 2.88 -1.58 8.49
C ASP A 86 2.00 -1.44 7.24
N LEU A 87 0.90 -0.68 7.34
CA LEU A 87 0.02 -0.38 6.20
C LEU A 87 0.74 0.44 5.11
N LEU A 88 1.47 1.49 5.50
CA LEU A 88 2.24 2.30 4.55
C LEU A 88 3.31 1.47 3.85
N GLN A 89 4.01 0.62 4.59
CA GLN A 89 4.99 -0.30 4.03
C GLN A 89 4.31 -1.26 3.05
N ALA A 90 3.17 -1.85 3.43
CA ALA A 90 2.42 -2.74 2.57
C ALA A 90 1.94 -2.08 1.27
N PHE A 91 1.57 -0.80 1.31
CA PHE A 91 1.23 -0.03 0.11
C PHE A 91 2.42 0.20 -0.83
N VAL A 92 3.62 0.32 -0.27
CA VAL A 92 4.85 0.59 -1.05
C VAL A 92 5.43 -0.68 -1.66
N ASP A 93 5.47 -1.78 -0.90
CA ASP A 93 6.27 -2.96 -1.26
C ASP A 93 5.76 -3.71 -2.49
N GLN A 94 4.46 -3.91 -2.60
CA GLN A 94 3.91 -4.68 -3.75
C GLN A 94 2.47 -4.27 -4.05
N PRO A 95 2.23 -3.39 -4.98
CA PRO A 95 0.88 -3.14 -5.47
C PRO A 95 0.34 -4.38 -6.20
N PRO A 96 -0.97 -4.65 -6.09
CA PRO A 96 -1.60 -5.74 -6.83
C PRO A 96 -1.35 -5.62 -8.34
N GLY A 97 -1.14 -6.76 -9.02
CA GLY A 97 -0.73 -6.80 -10.43
C GLY A 97 -1.65 -6.02 -11.39
N GLY A 98 -2.96 -6.05 -11.15
CA GLY A 98 -3.92 -5.26 -11.93
C GLY A 98 -3.76 -3.75 -11.74
N VAL A 99 -3.46 -3.30 -10.52
CA VAL A 99 -3.17 -1.89 -10.22
C VAL A 99 -1.87 -1.47 -10.90
N SER A 100 -0.86 -2.33 -10.89
CA SER A 100 0.41 -2.09 -11.59
C SER A 100 0.21 -1.92 -13.10
N GLY A 101 -0.68 -2.71 -13.71
CA GLY A 101 -1.06 -2.58 -15.12
C GLY A 101 -1.70 -1.23 -15.44
N LEU A 102 -2.66 -0.79 -14.62
CA LEU A 102 -3.28 0.52 -14.74
C LEU A 102 -2.27 1.66 -14.57
N MET A 103 -1.31 1.51 -13.65
CA MET A 103 -0.24 2.50 -13.47
C MET A 103 0.70 2.58 -14.68
N ARG A 104 1.00 1.47 -15.34
CA ARG A 104 1.77 1.46 -16.60
C ARG A 104 1.01 2.20 -17.70
N LEU A 105 -0.28 1.91 -17.86
CA LEU A 105 -1.14 2.60 -18.84
C LEU A 105 -1.20 4.10 -18.53
N ARG A 106 -1.42 4.47 -17.28
CA ARG A 106 -1.40 5.88 -16.83
C ARG A 106 -0.07 6.54 -17.19
N ASN A 107 1.07 5.91 -16.84
CA ASN A 107 2.39 6.45 -17.13
C ASN A 107 2.63 6.62 -18.63
N LEU A 108 2.14 5.70 -19.45
CA LEU A 108 2.21 5.81 -20.92
C LEU A 108 1.44 7.03 -21.43
N MET A 109 0.24 7.28 -20.89
CA MET A 109 -0.58 8.43 -21.29
C MET A 109 -0.01 9.78 -20.84
N VAL A 110 0.63 9.85 -19.66
CA VAL A 110 1.10 11.13 -19.11
C VAL A 110 2.55 11.44 -19.43
N LYS A 111 3.37 10.44 -19.78
CA LYS A 111 4.78 10.61 -20.12
C LYS A 111 5.05 11.63 -21.24
N PRO A 112 4.34 11.59 -22.39
CA PRO A 112 4.57 12.56 -23.47
C PRO A 112 4.22 13.99 -23.07
N LEU A 113 3.44 14.18 -22.01
CA LEU A 113 3.03 15.49 -21.50
C LEU A 113 4.01 16.05 -20.45
N GLY A 114 5.11 15.34 -20.16
CA GLY A 114 6.09 15.74 -19.16
C GLY A 114 5.55 15.77 -17.73
N LEU A 115 4.53 14.95 -17.43
CA LEU A 115 3.91 14.88 -16.13
C LEU A 115 4.64 13.86 -15.22
N ARG A 116 4.49 14.01 -13.90
CA ARG A 116 5.10 13.08 -12.94
C ARG A 116 4.62 11.65 -13.18
N THR A 117 5.56 10.74 -13.34
CA THR A 117 5.29 9.31 -13.42
C THR A 117 5.62 8.64 -12.08
N SER A 118 4.81 7.66 -11.68
CA SER A 118 5.16 6.79 -10.56
C SER A 118 6.15 5.72 -11.00
N HIS A 119 7.02 5.26 -10.11
CA HIS A 119 7.84 4.09 -10.38
C HIS A 119 6.96 2.91 -10.79
N LEU A 120 7.45 2.13 -11.76
CA LEU A 120 6.73 0.97 -12.29
C LEU A 120 6.29 0.06 -11.14
N GLY A 121 4.97 -0.03 -10.96
CA GLY A 121 4.37 -0.95 -10.01
C GLY A 121 3.93 -0.36 -8.67
N CYS A 122 4.34 0.85 -8.27
CA CYS A 122 3.93 1.44 -7.00
C CYS A 122 3.14 2.74 -7.17
N PRO A 123 1.80 2.72 -7.07
CA PRO A 123 0.99 3.94 -7.18
C PRO A 123 1.27 4.93 -6.05
N VAL A 124 1.61 4.46 -4.86
CA VAL A 124 1.91 5.30 -3.69
C VAL A 124 3.23 6.05 -3.84
N SER A 125 4.18 5.55 -4.65
CA SER A 125 5.48 6.21 -4.84
C SER A 125 5.35 7.62 -5.42
N SER A 126 4.31 7.90 -6.21
CA SER A 126 4.04 9.23 -6.74
C SER A 126 3.53 10.22 -5.68
N LEU A 127 3.06 9.72 -4.54
CA LEU A 127 2.57 10.50 -3.40
C LEU A 127 3.66 10.74 -2.34
N LEU A 128 4.74 9.95 -2.38
CA LEU A 128 5.87 10.10 -1.48
C LEU A 128 6.83 11.15 -2.07
N ASP A 129 6.72 12.37 -1.60
CA ASP A 129 7.60 13.46 -2.02
C ASP A 129 8.81 13.55 -1.09
N PRO A 130 10.03 13.26 -1.59
CA PRO A 130 11.24 13.33 -0.78
C PRO A 130 11.50 14.71 -0.17
N SER A 131 10.94 15.77 -0.77
CA SER A 131 11.05 17.16 -0.29
C SER A 131 10.04 17.48 0.81
N ALA A 132 9.14 16.56 1.18
CA ALA A 132 8.19 16.78 2.26
C ALA A 132 8.91 17.08 3.58
N ALA A 133 8.48 18.15 4.26
CA ALA A 133 9.09 18.63 5.49
C ALA A 133 8.90 17.68 6.68
N GLN A 134 7.88 16.84 6.62
CA GLN A 134 7.55 15.91 7.70
C GLN A 134 7.78 14.46 7.27
N ARG A 135 8.17 13.64 8.26
CA ARG A 135 8.30 12.19 8.08
C ARG A 135 7.54 11.45 9.16
N PHE A 136 6.61 10.60 8.76
CA PHE A 136 5.93 9.70 9.69
C PHE A 136 6.88 8.58 10.11
N ALA A 137 7.03 8.38 11.43
CA ALA A 137 7.95 7.40 12.03
C ALA A 137 9.39 7.50 11.48
N GLY A 138 9.85 8.70 11.11
CA GLY A 138 11.17 8.93 10.54
C GLY A 138 11.42 8.37 9.13
N ARG A 139 10.45 7.66 8.54
CA ARG A 139 10.62 6.92 7.27
C ARG A 139 9.78 7.47 6.12
N PHE A 140 8.50 7.66 6.33
CA PHE A 140 7.56 7.98 5.26
C PHE A 140 7.39 9.49 5.12
N PRO A 141 7.75 10.11 3.97
CA PRO A 141 7.52 11.52 3.75
C PRO A 141 6.01 11.78 3.66
N VAL A 142 5.50 12.67 4.51
CA VAL A 142 4.08 13.03 4.62
C VAL A 142 3.91 14.55 4.55
N LEU A 143 2.78 15.02 4.04
CA LEU A 143 2.44 16.44 3.99
C LEU A 143 1.95 16.95 5.34
N ALA A 144 1.19 16.10 6.04
CA ALA A 144 0.70 16.38 7.37
C ALA A 144 0.49 15.07 8.13
N GLN A 145 0.56 15.14 9.44
CA GLN A 145 0.23 14.02 10.34
C GLN A 145 -0.42 14.58 11.60
N ARG A 146 -1.32 13.80 12.17
CA ARG A 146 -1.96 14.08 13.45
C ARG A 146 -2.14 12.79 14.22
N SER A 147 -1.80 12.82 15.50
CA SER A 147 -2.15 11.78 16.48
C SER A 147 -2.78 12.46 17.67
N ASP A 148 -3.84 11.90 18.20
CA ASP A 148 -4.39 12.39 19.47
C ASP A 148 -3.47 11.99 20.65
N ALA A 149 -3.68 12.64 21.80
CA ALA A 149 -2.85 12.44 22.98
C ALA A 149 -2.92 11.00 23.52
N ASP A 150 -4.06 10.33 23.32
CA ASP A 150 -4.32 8.98 23.82
C ASP A 150 -3.89 7.90 22.81
N GLY A 151 -3.38 8.29 21.65
CA GLY A 151 -2.99 7.36 20.59
C GLY A 151 -4.15 6.55 20.00
N GLN A 152 -5.41 7.03 20.21
CA GLN A 152 -6.62 6.34 19.73
C GLN A 152 -7.00 6.74 18.30
N HIS A 153 -6.39 7.80 17.76
CA HIS A 153 -6.61 8.27 16.41
C HIS A 153 -5.31 8.75 15.78
N VAL A 154 -4.94 8.18 14.65
CA VAL A 154 -3.74 8.54 13.89
C VAL A 154 -4.13 8.83 12.45
N GLN A 155 -3.71 9.98 11.93
CA GLN A 155 -3.96 10.40 10.55
C GLN A 155 -2.67 10.85 9.89
N ILE A 156 -2.53 10.50 8.61
CA ILE A 156 -1.48 11.04 7.74
C ILE A 156 -2.09 11.53 6.44
N VAL A 157 -1.47 12.53 5.83
CA VAL A 157 -1.80 13.00 4.48
C VAL A 157 -0.57 12.91 3.61
N LEU A 158 -0.73 12.21 2.51
CA LEU A 158 0.21 12.08 1.41
C LEU A 158 -0.27 12.94 0.24
N GLY A 159 0.61 13.31 -0.66
CA GLY A 159 0.16 14.01 -1.85
C GLY A 159 1.27 14.53 -2.72
N ALA A 160 0.87 15.02 -3.89
CA ALA A 160 1.75 15.65 -4.84
C ALA A 160 1.02 16.78 -5.56
N ASP A 161 1.77 17.80 -5.91
CA ASP A 161 1.35 18.88 -6.78
C ASP A 161 1.96 18.63 -8.17
N ASP A 162 1.10 18.64 -9.18
CA ASP A 162 1.52 18.52 -10.57
C ASP A 162 0.97 19.73 -11.37
N LYS A 163 1.44 19.90 -12.59
CA LYS A 163 1.03 21.00 -13.48
C LYS A 163 -0.47 21.05 -13.73
N HIS A 164 -1.14 19.89 -13.74
CA HIS A 164 -2.55 19.75 -14.12
C HIS A 164 -3.50 19.52 -12.94
N LEU A 165 -2.98 19.07 -11.76
CA LEU A 165 -3.80 18.80 -10.59
C LEU A 165 -3.00 18.87 -9.28
N ARG A 166 -3.73 19.03 -8.18
CA ARG A 166 -3.28 18.77 -6.82
C ARG A 166 -3.95 17.52 -6.32
N PHE A 167 -3.18 16.57 -5.84
CA PHE A 167 -3.67 15.30 -5.34
C PHE A 167 -3.30 15.14 -3.86
N ARG A 168 -4.29 14.83 -3.04
CA ARG A 168 -4.10 14.54 -1.61
C ARG A 168 -4.81 13.25 -1.28
N SER A 169 -4.13 12.37 -0.57
CA SER A 169 -4.69 11.14 -0.05
C SER A 169 -4.40 11.05 1.44
N SER A 170 -5.37 10.65 2.23
CA SER A 170 -5.19 10.40 3.66
C SER A 170 -5.43 8.95 4.00
N VAL A 171 -4.70 8.49 5.00
CA VAL A 171 -4.98 7.26 5.73
C VAL A 171 -5.21 7.63 7.18
N ALA A 172 -6.31 7.17 7.74
CA ALA A 172 -6.68 7.40 9.13
C ALA A 172 -7.01 6.08 9.80
N LEU A 173 -6.51 5.91 11.01
CA LEU A 173 -6.79 4.79 11.89
C LEU A 173 -7.43 5.33 13.17
N ARG A 174 -8.59 4.82 13.53
CA ARG A 174 -9.30 5.18 14.75
C ARG A 174 -9.72 3.91 15.49
N ARG A 175 -9.46 3.87 16.79
CA ARG A 175 -10.02 2.83 17.65
C ARG A 175 -11.48 3.17 17.94
N VAL A 176 -12.40 2.26 17.59
CA VAL A 176 -13.86 2.46 17.76
C VAL A 176 -14.47 1.49 18.77
N GLY A 177 -13.66 0.59 19.30
CA GLY A 177 -14.04 -0.36 20.34
C GLY A 177 -12.81 -1.07 20.93
N THR A 178 -13.03 -1.95 21.91
CA THR A 178 -11.95 -2.67 22.58
C THR A 178 -11.10 -3.48 21.59
N HIS A 179 -11.75 -4.08 20.60
CA HIS A 179 -11.11 -4.94 19.62
C HIS A 179 -11.35 -4.50 18.17
N GLU A 180 -11.74 -3.25 17.97
CA GLU A 180 -12.13 -2.77 16.65
C GLU A 180 -11.41 -1.47 16.30
N ILE A 181 -10.77 -1.46 15.14
CA ILE A 181 -10.14 -0.29 14.52
C ILE A 181 -10.86 0.00 13.21
N GLU A 182 -11.16 1.26 13.01
CA GLU A 182 -11.66 1.79 11.75
C GLU A 182 -10.51 2.36 10.94
N LEU A 183 -10.32 1.82 9.73
CA LEU A 183 -9.38 2.31 8.74
C LEU A 183 -10.16 3.08 7.68
N THR A 184 -9.84 4.35 7.54
CA THR A 184 -10.41 5.22 6.49
C THR A 184 -9.30 5.65 5.53
N MET A 185 -9.52 5.45 4.24
CA MET A 185 -8.69 5.98 3.17
C MET A 185 -9.52 6.94 2.33
N ALA A 186 -9.04 8.17 2.18
CA ALA A 186 -9.75 9.19 1.43
C ALA A 186 -8.82 9.90 0.46
N THR A 187 -9.38 10.33 -0.67
CA THR A 187 -8.66 11.05 -1.72
C THR A 187 -9.43 12.29 -2.11
N ARG A 188 -8.72 13.41 -2.30
CA ARG A 188 -9.23 14.65 -2.85
C ARG A 188 -8.33 15.15 -3.96
N VAL A 189 -8.95 15.61 -5.06
CA VAL A 189 -8.23 16.14 -6.22
C VAL A 189 -8.81 17.47 -6.64
N SER A 190 -7.95 18.47 -6.76
CA SER A 190 -8.25 19.76 -7.37
C SER A 190 -7.55 19.86 -8.72
N CYS A 191 -8.31 19.97 -9.79
CA CYS A 191 -7.79 20.11 -11.15
C CYS A 191 -7.42 21.57 -11.43
N ARG A 192 -6.21 21.81 -11.91
CA ARG A 192 -5.69 23.15 -12.22
C ARG A 192 -6.07 23.65 -13.61
N ASN A 193 -6.40 22.73 -14.52
CA ASN A 193 -6.71 23.06 -15.91
C ASN A 193 -7.69 22.05 -16.53
N GLY A 194 -8.11 22.30 -17.77
CA GLY A 194 -9.04 21.44 -18.50
C GLY A 194 -8.52 20.02 -18.70
N PHE A 195 -7.22 19.87 -18.98
CA PHE A 195 -6.60 18.54 -19.10
C PHE A 195 -6.75 17.73 -17.80
N GLY A 196 -6.48 18.32 -16.64
CA GLY A 196 -6.65 17.66 -15.34
C GLY A 196 -8.09 17.16 -15.13
N ARG A 197 -9.09 17.93 -15.56
CA ARG A 197 -10.51 17.51 -15.48
C ARG A 197 -10.81 16.32 -16.38
N VAL A 198 -10.39 16.36 -17.65
CA VAL A 198 -10.58 15.23 -18.58
C VAL A 198 -9.85 13.99 -18.08
N TYR A 199 -8.60 14.14 -17.67
CA TYR A 199 -7.81 13.05 -17.10
C TYR A 199 -8.51 12.39 -15.90
N MET A 200 -8.98 13.19 -14.93
CA MET A 200 -9.70 12.66 -13.76
C MET A 200 -11.03 12.03 -14.11
N ALA A 201 -11.77 12.58 -15.07
CA ALA A 201 -13.01 11.98 -15.55
C ALA A 201 -12.77 10.56 -16.12
N CYS A 202 -11.65 10.35 -16.83
CA CYS A 202 -11.29 9.04 -17.36
C CYS A 202 -10.88 8.01 -16.29
N ILE A 203 -10.16 8.45 -15.24
CA ILE A 203 -9.59 7.52 -14.28
C ILE A 203 -10.39 7.36 -12.97
N HIS A 204 -11.24 8.33 -12.64
CA HIS A 204 -11.94 8.38 -11.36
C HIS A 204 -12.75 7.10 -11.09
N HIS A 205 -13.48 6.61 -12.06
CA HIS A 205 -14.28 5.40 -11.93
C HIS A 205 -13.42 4.17 -11.59
N ALA A 206 -12.33 3.96 -12.33
CA ALA A 206 -11.40 2.88 -12.06
C ALA A 206 -10.69 3.05 -10.69
N HIS A 207 -10.33 4.28 -10.32
CA HIS A 207 -9.72 4.59 -9.04
C HIS A 207 -10.66 4.23 -7.90
N HIS A 208 -11.90 4.70 -7.94
CA HIS A 208 -12.90 4.49 -6.91
C HIS A 208 -13.31 3.02 -6.76
N HIS A 209 -13.66 2.35 -7.86
CA HIS A 209 -14.24 1.00 -7.80
C HIS A 209 -13.21 -0.13 -7.79
N TYR A 210 -12.01 0.11 -8.26
CA TYR A 210 -11.01 -0.94 -8.41
C TYR A 210 -9.69 -0.65 -7.67
N VAL A 211 -9.05 0.50 -7.93
CA VAL A 211 -7.69 0.75 -7.43
C VAL A 211 -7.69 0.82 -5.91
N VAL A 212 -8.48 1.70 -5.31
CA VAL A 212 -8.49 1.90 -3.84
C VAL A 212 -8.95 0.65 -3.10
N PRO A 213 -10.09 0.02 -3.45
CA PRO A 213 -10.51 -1.19 -2.75
C PRO A 213 -9.51 -2.35 -2.86
N THR A 214 -8.86 -2.50 -4.03
CA THR A 214 -7.87 -3.57 -4.24
C THR A 214 -6.60 -3.32 -3.44
N MET A 215 -6.12 -2.07 -3.41
CA MET A 215 -4.97 -1.66 -2.59
C MET A 215 -5.24 -1.87 -1.10
N LEU A 216 -6.41 -1.45 -0.61
CA LEU A 216 -6.80 -1.64 0.78
C LEU A 216 -6.84 -3.13 1.16
N ARG A 217 -7.50 -3.97 0.35
CA ARG A 217 -7.54 -5.43 0.61
C ARG A 217 -6.15 -6.04 0.66
N ALA A 218 -5.29 -5.66 -0.28
CA ALA A 218 -3.93 -6.18 -0.35
C ALA A 218 -3.09 -5.76 0.86
N ALA A 219 -3.14 -4.48 1.25
CA ALA A 219 -2.39 -3.96 2.39
C ALA A 219 -2.86 -4.58 3.71
N VAL A 220 -4.19 -4.60 3.93
CA VAL A 220 -4.77 -5.21 5.14
C VAL A 220 -4.49 -6.71 5.18
N GLY A 221 -4.66 -7.42 4.08
CA GLY A 221 -4.36 -8.85 4.01
C GLY A 221 -2.92 -9.17 4.44
N ARG A 222 -1.97 -8.31 4.13
CA ARG A 222 -0.57 -8.46 4.56
C ARG A 222 -0.39 -8.23 6.05
N VAL A 223 -0.95 -7.13 6.56
CA VAL A 223 -0.85 -6.79 7.98
C VAL A 223 -1.47 -7.89 8.85
N MET A 224 -2.49 -8.58 8.35
CA MET A 224 -3.15 -9.71 9.03
C MET A 224 -2.42 -11.05 8.83
N GLN A 225 -1.71 -11.25 7.71
CA GLN A 225 -1.08 -12.55 7.37
C GLN A 225 0.42 -12.61 7.67
N SER A 226 1.07 -11.48 7.94
CA SER A 226 2.52 -11.46 8.10
C SER A 226 2.96 -12.31 9.27
N ASP A 227 3.67 -13.43 9.03
CA ASP A 227 4.52 -14.11 10.03
C ASP A 227 5.58 -13.11 10.52
N PRO A 228 6.17 -13.23 11.74
CA PRO A 228 7.16 -12.30 12.22
C PRO A 228 8.34 -12.24 11.23
N VAL A 229 8.24 -11.38 10.25
CA VAL A 229 9.42 -11.00 9.48
C VAL A 229 10.31 -10.28 10.48
N THR A 230 11.38 -10.95 10.84
CA THR A 230 12.53 -10.39 11.52
C THR A 230 12.74 -8.99 10.95
N SER A 231 12.72 -7.99 11.81
CA SER A 231 13.03 -6.60 11.50
C SER A 231 14.41 -6.55 10.81
N GLN A 232 14.45 -6.75 9.51
CA GLN A 232 15.66 -6.47 8.75
C GLN A 232 15.78 -4.96 8.69
N ALA A 233 16.69 -4.46 9.51
CA ALA A 233 17.14 -3.09 9.42
C ALA A 233 17.49 -2.79 7.96
N TRP A 234 16.86 -1.76 7.40
CA TRP A 234 17.20 -1.22 6.08
C TRP A 234 18.70 -0.92 6.05
N PRO A 235 19.46 -1.40 5.04
CA PRO A 235 20.88 -1.10 4.96
C PRO A 235 21.08 0.42 4.92
N ALA A 236 21.91 0.90 5.86
CA ALA A 236 22.33 2.29 5.85
C ALA A 236 23.01 2.59 4.51
N ARG A 237 22.67 3.73 3.88
CA ARG A 237 23.36 4.20 2.69
C ARG A 237 24.86 4.30 3.00
N PRO A 238 25.73 3.80 2.12
CA PRO A 238 27.15 4.12 2.22
C PRO A 238 27.35 5.63 2.04
N ALA A 239 28.27 6.16 2.82
CA ALA A 239 28.66 7.57 2.84
C ALA A 239 29.21 8.05 1.49
#